data_4f189a563dd0f1afc299708ea0dc59f6
#
_entry.id   4f189a563dd0f1afc299708ea0dc59f6
#
_cell.length_a   1.000
_cell.length_b   1.000
_cell.length_c   1.000
_cell.angle_alpha   90.00
_cell.angle_beta   90.00
_cell.angle_gamma   90.00
#
_symmetry.space_group_name_H-M   'P 1'
#
loop_
_entity.id
_entity.type
_entity.pdbx_description
1 polymer ?
#
loop_
_entity_poly.entity_id
_entity_poly.type
_entity_poly.pdbx_seq_one_letter_code
_entity_poly.pdbx_strand_id
1 'polypeptide(L)'
;MAIKVFKKSEQADGNFNGGEILEKKPLGFPQDGGKLKPYSNLFYWAHAWSPKNDSIIGLHPHRGFEICSFVLKGEIEHYDTLLDKWITLNEGDVQVIKAGKGISHSEKLKKGSEIFQIWFDPNLHDSLYEEANYSDYKSETFTFQNKDG
;
A
#
# COMPACT_ATOMS: atom_id res chain seq x y z
N MET A 1 19.81 13.70 -18.32
CA MET A 1 18.39 13.39 -18.00
C MET A 1 17.82 14.53 -17.16
N ALA A 2 16.60 15.00 -17.43
CA ALA A 2 15.98 16.04 -16.61
C ALA A 2 15.17 15.36 -15.49
N ILE A 3 15.34 15.80 -14.26
CA ILE A 3 14.53 15.37 -13.12
C ILE A 3 13.16 16.04 -13.23
N LYS A 4 12.10 15.24 -13.17
CA LYS A 4 10.72 15.74 -13.13
C LYS A 4 10.18 15.60 -11.70
N VAL A 5 9.72 16.70 -11.14
CA VAL A 5 9.17 16.75 -9.77
C VAL A 5 7.66 16.94 -9.85
N PHE A 6 6.91 16.11 -9.14
CA PHE A 6 5.46 16.23 -8.95
C PHE A 6 5.20 16.69 -7.51
N LYS A 7 4.74 17.93 -7.36
CA LYS A 7 4.48 18.50 -6.03
C LYS A 7 3.30 17.82 -5.35
N LYS A 8 3.28 17.79 -4.03
CA LYS A 8 2.16 17.23 -3.24
C LYS A 8 0.81 17.88 -3.60
N SER A 9 0.80 19.18 -3.96
CA SER A 9 -0.39 19.90 -4.43
C SER A 9 -0.90 19.46 -5.81
N GLU A 10 -0.12 18.67 -6.54
CA GLU A 10 -0.47 18.13 -7.86
C GLU A 10 -0.95 16.67 -7.79
N GLN A 11 -0.88 16.07 -6.60
CA GLN A 11 -1.35 14.71 -6.33
C GLN A 11 -2.86 14.72 -6.07
N ALA A 12 -3.53 13.65 -6.45
CA ALA A 12 -4.94 13.49 -6.14
C ALA A 12 -5.17 13.30 -4.63
N ASP A 13 -6.35 13.69 -4.17
CA ASP A 13 -6.83 13.46 -2.81
C ASP A 13 -7.73 12.22 -2.77
N GLY A 14 -7.73 11.54 -1.63
CA GLY A 14 -8.65 10.47 -1.31
C GLY A 14 -8.96 10.43 0.17
N ASN A 15 -9.96 9.66 0.54
CA ASN A 15 -10.28 9.40 1.93
C ASN A 15 -11.14 8.13 2.08
N PHE A 16 -11.11 7.55 3.28
CA PHE A 16 -12.01 6.51 3.71
C PHE A 16 -12.77 6.95 4.96
N ASN A 17 -13.92 6.30 5.20
CA ASN A 17 -14.72 6.44 6.42
C ASN A 17 -15.05 7.92 6.73
N GLY A 18 -15.47 8.66 5.70
CA GLY A 18 -15.86 10.06 5.90
C GLY A 18 -14.72 11.00 6.30
N GLY A 19 -13.46 10.62 6.00
CA GLY A 19 -12.28 11.43 6.28
C GLY A 19 -11.53 11.03 7.55
N GLU A 20 -11.82 9.88 8.13
CA GLU A 20 -11.02 9.32 9.23
C GLU A 20 -9.63 8.91 8.75
N ILE A 21 -9.55 8.31 7.55
CA ILE A 21 -8.31 8.08 6.83
C ILE A 21 -8.26 9.04 5.66
N LEU A 22 -7.18 9.77 5.55
CA LEU A 22 -6.89 10.69 4.46
C LEU A 22 -5.80 10.13 3.56
N GLU A 23 -5.85 10.49 2.27
CA GLU A 23 -4.85 10.06 1.30
C GLU A 23 -4.35 11.21 0.44
N LYS A 24 -3.09 11.15 0.07
CA LYS A 24 -2.52 11.74 -1.14
C LYS A 24 -2.08 10.64 -2.07
N LYS A 25 -2.48 10.75 -3.34
CA LYS A 25 -2.15 9.76 -4.36
C LYS A 25 -1.13 10.35 -5.33
N PRO A 26 0.19 10.11 -5.14
CA PRO A 26 1.20 10.44 -6.14
C PRO A 26 0.83 9.86 -7.50
N LEU A 27 0.30 8.63 -7.51
CA LEU A 27 -0.22 7.95 -8.68
C LEU A 27 -1.57 7.32 -8.34
N GLY A 28 -2.65 7.99 -8.72
CA GLY A 28 -4.03 7.50 -8.55
C GLY A 28 -4.58 6.84 -9.80
N PHE A 29 -5.79 6.33 -9.68
CA PHE A 29 -6.55 5.86 -10.84
C PHE A 29 -6.92 7.05 -11.76
N PRO A 30 -7.25 6.79 -13.05
CA PRO A 30 -7.60 7.85 -13.99
C PRO A 30 -8.69 8.81 -13.49
N GLN A 31 -9.67 8.31 -12.76
CA GLN A 31 -10.76 9.09 -12.18
C GLN A 31 -10.36 9.96 -10.98
N ASP A 32 -9.23 9.68 -10.36
CA ASP A 32 -8.73 10.47 -9.21
C ASP A 32 -8.16 11.84 -9.62
N GLY A 33 -7.78 12.00 -10.90
CA GLY A 33 -7.40 13.29 -11.46
C GLY A 33 -5.96 13.74 -11.23
N GLY A 34 -5.06 12.89 -10.75
CA GLY A 34 -3.64 13.22 -10.56
C GLY A 34 -2.87 13.40 -11.89
N LYS A 35 -1.73 14.12 -11.84
CA LYS A 35 -0.91 14.41 -13.02
C LYS A 35 0.01 13.26 -13.45
N LEU A 36 0.48 12.45 -12.51
CA LEU A 36 1.33 11.30 -12.81
C LEU A 36 0.47 10.19 -13.41
N LYS A 37 0.99 9.54 -14.44
CA LYS A 37 0.35 8.40 -15.09
C LYS A 37 1.12 7.11 -14.77
N PRO A 38 0.46 5.95 -14.83
CA PRO A 38 1.14 4.66 -14.67
C PRO A 38 2.37 4.57 -15.57
N TYR A 39 3.42 3.94 -15.06
CA TYR A 39 4.64 3.68 -15.81
C TYR A 39 5.22 2.32 -15.44
N SER A 40 5.71 1.57 -16.45
CA SER A 40 6.06 0.17 -16.28
C SER A 40 4.87 -0.60 -15.69
N ASN A 41 5.09 -1.45 -14.71
CA ASN A 41 4.06 -2.18 -13.98
C ASN A 41 3.53 -1.46 -12.72
N LEU A 42 4.02 -0.27 -12.40
CA LEU A 42 3.51 0.56 -11.31
C LEU A 42 2.26 1.31 -11.77
N PHE A 43 1.10 1.02 -11.20
CA PHE A 43 -0.15 1.64 -11.61
C PHE A 43 -0.92 2.39 -10.51
N TYR A 44 -0.52 2.22 -9.24
CA TYR A 44 -1.11 2.94 -8.11
C TYR A 44 -0.07 3.18 -7.01
N TRP A 45 -0.15 4.36 -6.39
CA TRP A 45 0.65 4.71 -5.23
C TRP A 45 -0.12 5.71 -4.37
N ALA A 46 -0.36 5.38 -3.12
CA ALA A 46 -0.99 6.23 -2.12
C ALA A 46 -0.09 6.43 -0.89
N HIS A 47 -0.16 7.63 -0.33
CA HIS A 47 0.26 7.94 1.03
C HIS A 47 -1.00 8.15 1.85
N ALA A 48 -1.29 7.26 2.78
CA ALA A 48 -2.47 7.31 3.63
C ALA A 48 -2.10 7.52 5.10
N TRP A 49 -2.96 8.22 5.84
CA TRP A 49 -2.75 8.45 7.28
C TRP A 49 -4.08 8.62 8.02
N SER A 50 -4.10 8.26 9.32
CA SER A 50 -5.24 8.44 10.21
C SER A 50 -4.93 9.49 11.28
N PRO A 51 -5.37 10.75 11.12
CA PRO A 51 -4.91 11.86 11.96
C PRO A 51 -5.54 11.89 13.36
N LYS A 52 -6.75 11.37 13.54
CA LYS A 52 -7.55 11.65 14.75
C LYS A 52 -7.93 10.41 15.55
N ASN A 53 -8.27 9.32 14.87
CA ASN A 53 -8.82 8.10 15.47
C ASN A 53 -8.15 6.87 14.85
N ASP A 54 -8.31 5.71 15.50
CA ASP A 54 -8.15 4.43 14.81
C ASP A 54 -9.27 4.31 13.78
N SER A 55 -8.94 3.82 12.58
CA SER A 55 -9.94 3.61 11.53
C SER A 55 -9.63 2.37 10.70
N ILE A 56 -10.67 1.69 10.24
CA ILE A 56 -10.57 0.41 9.54
C ILE A 56 -11.08 0.58 8.11
N ILE A 57 -10.23 0.25 7.15
CA ILE A 57 -10.66 -0.06 5.79
C ILE A 57 -11.22 -1.47 5.83
N GLY A 58 -12.53 -1.60 5.68
CA GLY A 58 -13.24 -2.88 5.79
C GLY A 58 -12.78 -3.92 4.79
N LEU A 59 -13.21 -5.15 5.00
CA LEU A 59 -12.82 -6.27 4.15
C LEU A 59 -13.19 -6.02 2.68
N HIS A 60 -12.20 -6.07 1.80
CA HIS A 60 -12.35 -5.83 0.37
C HIS A 60 -11.45 -6.75 -0.46
N PRO A 61 -11.87 -7.12 -1.69
CA PRO A 61 -11.16 -8.10 -2.50
C PRO A 61 -10.10 -7.49 -3.40
N HIS A 62 -9.03 -8.26 -3.64
CA HIS A 62 -8.02 -8.01 -4.67
C HIS A 62 -7.76 -9.26 -5.48
N ARG A 63 -7.37 -9.09 -6.75
CA ARG A 63 -7.06 -10.19 -7.65
C ARG A 63 -6.02 -9.79 -8.70
N GLY A 64 -5.02 -10.63 -8.90
CA GLY A 64 -4.04 -10.55 -9.99
C GLY A 64 -2.84 -9.66 -9.72
N PHE A 65 -2.97 -8.57 -8.99
CA PHE A 65 -1.87 -7.62 -8.77
C PHE A 65 -1.19 -7.78 -7.41
N GLU A 66 -0.10 -7.06 -7.22
CA GLU A 66 0.69 -7.06 -6.00
C GLU A 66 0.56 -5.72 -5.27
N ILE A 67 0.49 -5.79 -3.94
CA ILE A 67 0.40 -4.64 -3.04
C ILE A 67 1.59 -4.65 -2.09
N CYS A 68 2.38 -3.58 -2.09
CA CYS A 68 3.44 -3.36 -1.13
C CYS A 68 3.04 -2.20 -0.22
N SER A 69 2.96 -2.44 1.09
CA SER A 69 2.68 -1.40 2.09
C SER A 69 3.89 -1.20 3.00
N PHE A 70 4.29 0.05 3.18
CA PHE A 70 5.40 0.47 4.02
C PHE A 70 4.83 1.31 5.17
N VAL A 71 5.03 0.88 6.41
CA VAL A 71 4.62 1.64 7.59
C VAL A 71 5.61 2.78 7.81
N LEU A 72 5.21 4.01 7.51
CA LEU A 72 6.08 5.18 7.63
C LEU A 72 6.12 5.72 9.04
N LYS A 73 5.03 5.51 9.80
CA LYS A 73 4.90 6.02 11.15
C LYS A 73 3.84 5.24 11.92
N GLY A 74 4.11 4.99 13.20
CA GLY A 74 3.17 4.39 14.13
C GLY A 74 2.91 2.91 13.87
N GLU A 75 1.65 2.49 13.95
CA GLU A 75 1.24 1.09 13.91
C GLU A 75 0.02 0.91 13.01
N ILE A 76 0.02 -0.16 12.24
CA ILE A 76 -1.15 -0.64 11.51
C ILE A 76 -1.43 -2.12 11.85
N GLU A 77 -2.65 -2.57 11.59
CA GLU A 77 -3.01 -3.98 11.67
C GLU A 77 -3.55 -4.43 10.30
N HIS A 78 -3.10 -5.57 9.84
CA HIS A 78 -3.54 -6.24 8.62
C HIS A 78 -4.31 -7.51 8.97
N TYR A 79 -5.44 -7.74 8.29
CA TYR A 79 -6.17 -8.99 8.29
C TYR A 79 -6.39 -9.44 6.85
N ASP A 80 -6.28 -10.72 6.57
CA ASP A 80 -6.69 -11.29 5.29
C ASP A 80 -7.34 -12.66 5.42
N THR A 81 -8.04 -13.07 4.35
CA THR A 81 -8.75 -14.35 4.27
C THR A 81 -7.85 -15.56 4.10
N LEU A 82 -6.56 -15.38 3.83
CA LEU A 82 -5.59 -16.46 3.73
C LEU A 82 -5.07 -16.86 5.10
N LEU A 83 -4.72 -15.88 5.93
CA LEU A 83 -4.16 -16.07 7.27
C LEU A 83 -5.23 -16.17 8.35
N ASP A 84 -6.42 -15.60 8.10
CA ASP A 84 -7.57 -15.53 9.01
C ASP A 84 -7.22 -14.99 10.42
N LYS A 85 -6.34 -13.99 10.47
CA LYS A 85 -5.90 -13.33 11.69
C LYS A 85 -5.42 -11.91 11.45
N TRP A 86 -5.47 -11.09 12.49
CA TRP A 86 -4.84 -9.78 12.50
C TRP A 86 -3.33 -9.89 12.76
N ILE A 87 -2.56 -9.14 11.98
CA ILE A 87 -1.10 -9.03 12.10
C ILE A 87 -0.76 -7.56 12.33
N THR A 88 0.01 -7.30 13.36
CA THR A 88 0.51 -5.95 13.68
C THR A 88 1.80 -5.67 12.91
N LEU A 89 1.85 -4.51 12.26
CA LEU A 89 3.04 -3.96 11.63
C LEU A 89 3.36 -2.61 12.27
N ASN A 90 4.62 -2.43 12.62
CA ASN A 90 5.15 -1.23 13.26
C ASN A 90 5.90 -0.35 12.26
N GLU A 91 6.25 0.86 12.69
CA GLU A 91 7.05 1.79 11.91
C GLU A 91 8.32 1.12 11.34
N GLY A 92 8.50 1.27 10.03
CA GLY A 92 9.57 0.65 9.27
C GLY A 92 9.29 -0.75 8.74
N ASP A 93 8.22 -1.43 9.21
CA ASP A 93 7.82 -2.74 8.69
C ASP A 93 7.24 -2.61 7.27
N VAL A 94 7.34 -3.69 6.51
CA VAL A 94 6.82 -3.79 5.15
C VAL A 94 5.96 -5.03 5.03
N GLN A 95 4.84 -4.94 4.34
CA GLN A 95 4.06 -6.09 3.91
C GLN A 95 3.98 -6.17 2.38
N VAL A 96 3.89 -7.38 1.87
CA VAL A 96 3.69 -7.68 0.45
C VAL A 96 2.54 -8.68 0.30
N ILE A 97 1.53 -8.28 -0.44
CA ILE A 97 0.40 -9.13 -0.81
C ILE A 97 0.51 -9.44 -2.31
N LYS A 98 0.58 -10.70 -2.67
CA LYS A 98 0.37 -11.18 -4.04
C LYS A 98 -1.06 -11.67 -4.13
N ALA A 99 -1.91 -10.92 -4.83
CA ALA A 99 -3.34 -11.22 -4.81
C ALA A 99 -3.72 -12.49 -5.56
N GLY A 100 -2.93 -12.91 -6.55
CA GLY A 100 -3.12 -14.18 -7.24
C GLY A 100 -4.55 -14.39 -7.75
N LYS A 101 -5.12 -15.56 -7.53
CA LYS A 101 -6.51 -15.91 -7.86
C LYS A 101 -7.54 -15.06 -7.13
N GLY A 102 -7.16 -14.48 -6.00
CA GLY A 102 -7.99 -13.60 -5.17
C GLY A 102 -7.67 -13.74 -3.68
N ILE A 103 -7.69 -12.60 -3.00
CA ILE A 103 -7.59 -12.47 -1.55
C ILE A 103 -8.47 -11.31 -1.13
N SER A 104 -9.10 -11.41 0.04
CA SER A 104 -9.75 -10.26 0.65
C SER A 104 -8.98 -9.87 1.90
N HIS A 105 -8.77 -8.57 2.08
CA HIS A 105 -8.07 -8.07 3.24
C HIS A 105 -8.77 -6.86 3.87
N SER A 106 -8.37 -6.54 5.08
CA SER A 106 -8.79 -5.38 5.85
C SER A 106 -7.56 -4.74 6.48
N GLU A 107 -7.53 -3.42 6.54
CA GLU A 107 -6.42 -2.67 7.13
C GLU A 107 -6.94 -1.72 8.19
N LYS A 108 -6.32 -1.73 9.36
CA LYS A 108 -6.63 -0.80 10.43
C LYS A 108 -5.44 0.11 10.67
N LEU A 109 -5.65 1.40 10.44
CA LEU A 109 -4.68 2.43 10.75
C LEU A 109 -4.95 2.93 12.17
N LYS A 110 -3.95 2.84 13.04
CA LYS A 110 -4.01 3.44 14.37
C LYS A 110 -3.93 4.96 14.28
N LYS A 111 -4.47 5.65 15.25
CA LYS A 111 -4.35 7.12 15.34
C LYS A 111 -2.91 7.58 15.18
N GLY A 112 -2.67 8.47 14.24
CA GLY A 112 -1.36 9.05 13.95
C GLY A 112 -0.43 8.18 13.11
N SER A 113 -0.91 7.02 12.64
CA SER A 113 -0.13 6.18 11.72
C SER A 113 -0.17 6.70 10.29
N GLU A 114 0.88 6.36 9.54
CA GLU A 114 1.08 6.72 8.14
C GLU A 114 1.64 5.53 7.37
N ILE A 115 1.13 5.30 6.15
CA ILE A 115 1.62 4.25 5.26
C ILE A 115 1.85 4.77 3.84
N PHE A 116 2.83 4.19 3.12
CA PHE A 116 2.82 4.13 1.67
C PHE A 116 2.27 2.78 1.22
N GLN A 117 1.38 2.82 0.23
CA GLN A 117 0.89 1.63 -0.42
C GLN A 117 1.12 1.77 -1.93
N ILE A 118 1.87 0.83 -2.50
CA ILE A 118 2.28 0.82 -3.91
C ILE A 118 1.76 -0.46 -4.54
N TRP A 119 1.09 -0.35 -5.71
CA TRP A 119 0.51 -1.49 -6.41
C TRP A 119 1.20 -1.71 -7.75
N PHE A 120 1.55 -2.95 -7.98
CA PHE A 120 2.19 -3.40 -9.20
C PHE A 120 1.28 -4.35 -9.99
N ASP A 121 1.30 -4.18 -11.31
CA ASP A 121 0.60 -5.04 -12.26
C ASP A 121 1.61 -6.05 -12.83
N PRO A 122 1.66 -7.28 -12.30
CA PRO A 122 2.53 -8.31 -12.83
C PRO A 122 1.97 -8.84 -14.15
N ASN A 123 2.59 -9.89 -14.71
CA ASN A 123 2.00 -10.58 -15.84
C ASN A 123 0.67 -11.25 -15.42
N LEU A 124 -0.45 -10.59 -15.69
CA LEU A 124 -1.79 -11.06 -15.30
C LEU A 124 -2.14 -12.42 -15.91
N HIS A 125 -1.56 -12.77 -17.07
CA HIS A 125 -1.76 -14.10 -17.66
C HIS A 125 -1.30 -15.22 -16.73
N ASP A 126 -0.27 -14.98 -15.94
CA ASP A 126 0.28 -15.96 -15.01
C ASP A 126 -0.31 -15.75 -13.61
N SER A 127 -0.28 -14.52 -13.09
CA SER A 127 -0.67 -14.21 -11.71
C SER A 127 -2.12 -14.55 -11.38
N LEU A 128 -3.03 -14.45 -12.34
CA LEU A 128 -4.44 -14.81 -12.13
C LEU A 128 -4.68 -16.32 -11.85
N TYR A 129 -3.67 -17.16 -12.09
CA TYR A 129 -3.72 -18.60 -11.82
C TYR A 129 -2.87 -19.03 -10.62
N GLU A 130 -2.08 -18.11 -10.06
CA GLU A 130 -1.27 -18.37 -8.86
C GLU A 130 -2.11 -18.29 -7.58
N GLU A 131 -1.73 -19.03 -6.55
CA GLU A 131 -2.32 -18.88 -5.22
C GLU A 131 -1.96 -17.52 -4.63
N ALA A 132 -2.88 -16.93 -3.88
CA ALA A 132 -2.60 -15.71 -3.14
C ALA A 132 -1.49 -15.97 -2.09
N ASN A 133 -0.67 -14.96 -1.82
CA ASN A 133 0.39 -15.03 -0.84
C ASN A 133 0.49 -13.72 -0.04
N TYR A 134 0.81 -13.85 1.23
CA TYR A 134 1.12 -12.75 2.13
C TYR A 134 2.51 -12.95 2.74
N SER A 135 3.27 -11.87 2.82
CA SER A 135 4.55 -11.83 3.53
C SER A 135 4.71 -10.49 4.25
N ASP A 136 5.24 -10.52 5.46
CA ASP A 136 5.67 -9.32 6.18
C ASP A 136 7.15 -9.37 6.54
N TYR A 137 7.76 -8.21 6.60
CA TYR A 137 9.18 -8.03 6.85
C TYR A 137 9.35 -7.01 7.97
N LYS A 138 10.00 -7.44 9.06
CA LYS A 138 10.23 -6.58 10.22
C LYS A 138 11.42 -5.66 9.97
N SER A 139 11.28 -4.38 10.29
CA SER A 139 12.28 -3.34 10.06
C SER A 139 13.64 -3.68 10.65
N GLU A 140 13.67 -4.33 11.81
CA GLU A 140 14.88 -4.78 12.51
C GLU A 140 15.68 -5.84 11.74
N THR A 141 15.07 -6.50 10.76
CA THR A 141 15.74 -7.52 9.93
C THR A 141 16.43 -6.92 8.70
N PHE A 142 16.20 -5.64 8.40
CA PHE A 142 16.80 -4.99 7.23
C PHE A 142 18.27 -4.70 7.47
N THR A 143 19.12 -5.13 6.55
CA THR A 143 20.54 -4.84 6.56
C THR A 143 20.87 -3.65 5.67
N PHE A 144 21.57 -2.66 6.22
CA PHE A 144 22.12 -1.59 5.40
C PHE A 144 23.33 -2.10 4.61
N GLN A 145 23.27 -2.05 3.30
CA GLN A 145 24.45 -2.29 2.46
C GLN A 145 25.07 -0.93 2.12
N ASN A 146 26.21 -0.62 2.75
CA ASN A 146 27.08 0.44 2.24
C ASN A 146 27.72 -0.07 0.96
N LYS A 147 27.22 0.34 -0.20
CA LYS A 147 28.00 0.27 -1.43
C LYS A 147 28.83 1.54 -1.51
N ASP A 148 30.09 1.41 -1.13
CA ASP A 148 31.09 2.41 -1.47
C ASP A 148 31.17 2.52 -2.99
N GLY A 149 30.83 3.70 -3.56
CA GLY A 149 30.92 3.97 -4.99
C GLY A 149 29.87 4.93 -5.47
#